data_e9acada0681b7441cf7e9ccae694e3de
#
_entry.id   e9acada0681b7441cf7e9ccae694e3de
#
_cell.length_a   1.000
_cell.length_b   1.000
_cell.length_c   1.000
_cell.angle_alpha   90.00
_cell.angle_beta   90.00
_cell.angle_gamma   90.00
#
_symmetry.space_group_name_H-M   'P 1'
#
loop_
_entity.id
_entity.type
_entity.pdbx_description
1 polymer ?
#
loop_
_entity_poly.entity_id
_entity_poly.type
_entity_poly.pdbx_seq_one_letter_code
_entity_poly.pdbx_strand_id
1 'polypeptide(L)'
;QFTDDMIPYVKRAKYLVIEANYDTDMLANGPYPKYLQDRISSGRGHLANVLTAAALRTHLTPVTKRIWLCHLSAENNHPDTAAATVREAVAALPFDPKPTVEVLRRTVPSELMELR
;
A
#
# COMPACT_ATOMS: atom_id res chain seq x y z
N GLN A 1 1.17 7.10 -7.01
CA GLN A 1 2.35 7.85 -6.58
C GLN A 1 2.07 8.59 -5.27
N PHE A 2 2.92 8.39 -4.28
CA PHE A 2 2.78 9.07 -3.02
C PHE A 2 3.42 10.47 -3.11
N THR A 3 2.65 11.51 -2.82
CA THR A 3 3.11 12.89 -2.91
C THR A 3 3.00 13.59 -1.56
N ASP A 4 3.68 14.72 -1.42
CA ASP A 4 3.64 15.50 -0.18
C ASP A 4 2.23 15.95 0.19
N ASP A 5 1.37 16.16 -0.81
CA ASP A 5 -0.03 16.55 -0.57
C ASP A 5 -0.80 15.48 0.19
N MET A 6 -0.38 14.22 0.12
CA MET A 6 -1.04 13.10 0.78
C MET A 6 -0.68 12.98 2.27
N ILE A 7 0.43 13.60 2.69
CA ILE A 7 0.92 13.46 4.07
C ILE A 7 -0.10 13.90 5.12
N PRO A 8 -0.75 15.08 4.98
CA PRO A 8 -1.75 15.49 5.97
C PRO A 8 -2.91 14.50 6.09
N TYR A 9 -3.32 13.90 4.97
CA TYR A 9 -4.41 12.92 4.98
C TYR A 9 -4.01 11.65 5.70
N VAL A 10 -2.79 11.15 5.45
CA VAL A 10 -2.27 9.97 6.14
C VAL A 10 -2.21 10.21 7.64
N LYS A 11 -1.73 11.38 8.06
CA LYS A 11 -1.59 11.71 9.48
C LYS A 11 -2.92 11.82 10.22
N ARG A 12 -3.99 12.21 9.52
CA ARG A 12 -5.30 12.46 10.13
C ARG A 12 -6.29 11.33 9.91
N ALA A 13 -6.00 10.40 9.01
CA ALA A 13 -6.95 9.38 8.64
C ALA A 13 -7.16 8.37 9.76
N LYS A 14 -8.40 8.24 10.21
CA LYS A 14 -8.80 7.17 11.13
C LYS A 14 -8.89 5.84 10.39
N TYR A 15 -9.39 5.88 9.17
CA TYR A 15 -9.46 4.75 8.24
C TYR A 15 -8.76 5.18 6.96
N LEU A 16 -7.78 4.39 6.53
CA LEU A 16 -6.94 4.74 5.39
C LEU A 16 -7.03 3.68 4.31
N VAL A 17 -7.35 4.09 3.09
CA VAL A 17 -7.24 3.25 1.90
C VAL A 17 -6.05 3.75 1.11
N ILE A 18 -5.07 2.89 0.85
CA ILE A 18 -3.85 3.28 0.16
C ILE A 18 -3.45 2.19 -0.84
N GLU A 19 -2.87 2.61 -1.96
CA GLU A 19 -2.42 1.69 -2.99
C GLU A 19 -1.18 0.93 -2.56
N ALA A 20 -1.16 -0.38 -2.88
CA ALA A 20 0.03 -1.23 -2.81
C ALA A 20 0.01 -2.08 -4.07
N ASN A 21 0.55 -1.56 -5.15
CA ASN A 21 0.31 -2.13 -6.47
C ASN A 21 1.19 -3.34 -6.76
N TYR A 22 2.49 -3.26 -6.51
CA TYR A 22 3.39 -4.32 -6.93
C TYR A 22 4.46 -4.64 -5.90
N ASP A 23 4.90 -5.89 -5.92
CA ASP A 23 6.09 -6.35 -5.22
C ASP A 23 7.28 -6.17 -6.15
N THR A 24 8.37 -5.56 -5.66
CA THR A 24 9.51 -5.26 -6.51
C THR A 24 10.16 -6.50 -7.10
N ASP A 25 10.25 -7.58 -6.33
CA ASP A 25 10.85 -8.83 -6.82
C ASP A 25 9.95 -9.53 -7.83
N MET A 26 8.64 -9.55 -7.59
CA MET A 26 7.69 -10.13 -8.53
C MET A 26 7.69 -9.38 -9.86
N LEU A 27 7.76 -8.05 -9.82
CA LEU A 27 7.84 -7.25 -11.05
C LEU A 27 9.12 -7.55 -11.82
N ALA A 28 10.27 -7.56 -11.14
CA ALA A 28 11.55 -7.77 -11.78
C ALA A 28 11.70 -9.17 -12.37
N ASN A 29 11.09 -10.18 -11.73
CA ASN A 29 11.18 -11.58 -12.15
C ASN A 29 9.95 -12.06 -12.93
N GLY A 30 9.00 -11.18 -13.15
CA GLY A 30 7.75 -11.52 -13.81
C GLY A 30 7.82 -11.47 -15.33
N PRO A 31 6.68 -11.70 -16.01
CA PRO A 31 6.63 -11.85 -17.46
C PRO A 31 6.70 -10.54 -18.24
N TYR A 32 6.66 -9.39 -17.58
CA TYR A 32 6.66 -8.12 -18.28
C TYR A 32 8.01 -7.83 -18.94
N PRO A 33 8.02 -7.26 -20.17
CA PRO A 33 9.25 -6.82 -20.81
C PRO A 33 9.98 -5.79 -19.95
N LYS A 34 11.29 -5.74 -20.12
CA LYS A 34 12.14 -4.83 -19.34
C LYS A 34 11.70 -3.38 -19.41
N TYR A 35 11.30 -2.89 -20.59
CA TYR A 35 10.88 -1.50 -20.73
C TYR A 35 9.63 -1.18 -19.91
N LEU A 36 8.72 -2.15 -19.81
CA LEU A 36 7.50 -1.98 -19.03
C LEU A 36 7.79 -2.06 -17.53
N GLN A 37 8.69 -2.97 -17.12
CA GLN A 37 9.15 -3.03 -15.73
C GLN A 37 9.77 -1.70 -15.30
N ASP A 38 10.62 -1.13 -16.14
CA ASP A 38 11.28 0.14 -15.85
C ASP A 38 10.26 1.27 -15.74
N ARG A 39 9.26 1.27 -16.61
CA ARG A 39 8.21 2.27 -16.60
C ARG A 39 7.39 2.21 -15.31
N ILE A 40 7.02 1.02 -14.89
CA ILE A 40 6.25 0.82 -13.66
C ILE A 40 7.08 1.23 -12.45
N SER A 41 8.35 0.78 -12.38
CA SER A 41 9.22 1.04 -11.25
C SER A 41 9.74 2.47 -11.18
N SER A 42 9.47 3.31 -12.19
CA SER A 42 9.84 4.72 -12.16
C SER A 42 9.09 5.52 -11.10
N GLY A 43 8.04 4.96 -10.50
CA GLY A 43 7.29 5.62 -9.43
C GLY A 43 6.27 6.62 -9.89
N ARG A 44 5.97 6.68 -11.18
CA ARG A 44 5.08 7.71 -11.73
C ARG A 44 3.60 7.32 -11.76
N GLY A 45 3.28 6.06 -11.67
CA GLY A 45 1.89 5.62 -11.77
C GLY A 45 1.43 4.85 -10.56
N HIS A 46 2.23 3.89 -10.12
CA HIS A 46 1.84 2.96 -9.08
C HIS A 46 2.87 2.90 -7.96
N LEU A 47 2.39 2.62 -6.75
CA LEU A 47 3.25 2.47 -5.59
C LEU A 47 3.66 1.01 -5.42
N ALA A 48 4.96 0.78 -5.28
CA ALA A 48 5.47 -0.51 -4.81
C ALA A 48 5.06 -0.72 -3.35
N ASN A 49 4.89 -1.99 -2.96
CA ASN A 49 4.56 -2.33 -1.57
C ASN A 49 5.55 -1.69 -0.58
N VAL A 50 6.85 -1.71 -0.90
CA VAL A 50 7.89 -1.16 -0.03
C VAL A 50 7.78 0.35 0.12
N LEU A 51 7.33 1.07 -0.92
CA LEU A 51 7.14 2.51 -0.85
C LEU A 51 5.92 2.85 -0.02
N THR A 52 4.84 2.09 -0.18
CA THR A 52 3.65 2.23 0.67
C THR A 52 4.03 2.00 2.14
N ALA A 53 4.76 0.93 2.41
CA ALA A 53 5.21 0.61 3.77
C ALA A 53 6.08 1.71 4.35
N ALA A 54 7.01 2.26 3.57
CA ALA A 54 7.88 3.35 4.02
C ALA A 54 7.09 4.63 4.32
N ALA A 55 6.12 4.97 3.48
CA ALA A 55 5.26 6.13 3.69
C ALA A 55 4.44 5.99 4.97
N LEU A 56 3.87 4.82 5.20
CA LEU A 56 3.08 4.56 6.40
C LEU A 56 3.95 4.62 7.66
N ARG A 57 5.12 4.00 7.62
CA ARG A 57 6.04 4.02 8.77
C ARG A 57 6.47 5.43 9.12
N THR A 58 6.64 6.29 8.12
CA THR A 58 7.11 7.66 8.32
C THR A 58 6.00 8.60 8.80
N HIS A 59 4.77 8.43 8.29
CA HIS A 59 3.73 9.44 8.45
C HIS A 59 2.53 9.03 9.30
N LEU A 60 2.35 7.74 9.60
CA LEU A 60 1.21 7.32 10.43
C LEU A 60 1.30 7.87 11.84
N THR A 61 0.13 8.20 12.40
CA THR A 61 -0.03 8.66 13.78
C THR A 61 -0.97 7.70 14.52
N PRO A 62 -1.07 7.80 15.86
CA PRO A 62 -1.99 6.96 16.63
C PRO A 62 -3.47 7.10 16.26
N VAL A 63 -3.82 8.09 15.45
CA VAL A 63 -5.21 8.31 15.02
C VAL A 63 -5.72 7.18 14.13
N THR A 64 -4.84 6.61 13.28
CA THR A 64 -5.24 5.59 12.32
C THR A 64 -5.53 4.26 13.02
N LYS A 65 -6.73 3.71 12.74
CA LYS A 65 -7.21 2.46 13.32
C LYS A 65 -7.15 1.30 12.34
N ARG A 66 -7.43 1.57 11.06
CA ARG A 66 -7.48 0.55 10.01
C ARG A 66 -6.84 1.04 8.73
N ILE A 67 -6.14 0.14 8.07
CA ILE A 67 -5.52 0.39 6.76
C ILE A 67 -6.02 -0.68 5.80
N TRP A 68 -6.50 -0.25 4.64
CA TRP A 68 -6.86 -1.14 3.55
C TRP A 68 -5.93 -0.90 2.39
N LEU A 69 -5.32 -1.98 1.91
CA LEU A 69 -4.48 -1.95 0.71
C LEU A 69 -5.33 -2.25 -0.51
N CYS A 70 -5.17 -1.44 -1.55
CA CYS A 70 -5.97 -1.56 -2.77
C CYS A 70 -5.09 -1.53 -4.02
N HIS A 71 -5.69 -1.73 -5.19
CA HIS A 71 -5.06 -1.68 -6.51
C HIS A 71 -3.85 -2.62 -6.65
N LEU A 72 -3.94 -3.81 -6.07
CA LEU A 72 -2.88 -4.80 -6.22
C LEU A 72 -2.85 -5.34 -7.65
N SER A 73 -1.66 -5.37 -8.25
CA SER A 73 -1.46 -5.97 -9.57
C SER A 73 -1.72 -7.48 -9.50
N ALA A 74 -2.44 -8.01 -10.47
CA ALA A 74 -2.72 -9.44 -10.53
C ALA A 74 -1.44 -10.26 -10.78
N GLU A 75 -0.53 -9.70 -11.57
CA GLU A 75 0.66 -10.42 -12.04
C GLU A 75 1.91 -10.10 -11.24
N ASN A 76 1.97 -8.91 -10.65
CA ASN A 76 3.17 -8.42 -9.98
C ASN A 76 2.98 -8.21 -8.48
N ASN A 77 1.93 -8.79 -7.91
CA ASN A 77 1.70 -8.73 -6.48
C ASN A 77 0.86 -9.93 -6.02
N HIS A 78 0.82 -10.11 -4.73
CA HIS A 78 -0.06 -11.08 -4.10
C HIS A 78 -0.59 -10.46 -2.80
N PRO A 79 -1.86 -10.68 -2.45
CA PRO A 79 -2.42 -10.10 -1.22
C PRO A 79 -1.59 -10.39 0.03
N ASP A 80 -1.10 -11.62 0.18
CA ASP A 80 -0.30 -11.99 1.36
C ASP A 80 1.04 -11.26 1.38
N THR A 81 1.66 -11.08 0.20
CA THR A 81 2.95 -10.38 0.08
C THR A 81 2.78 -8.90 0.42
N ALA A 82 1.76 -8.26 -0.15
CA ALA A 82 1.47 -6.85 0.14
C ALA A 82 1.17 -6.64 1.63
N ALA A 83 0.32 -7.49 2.20
CA ALA A 83 -0.05 -7.39 3.60
C ALA A 83 1.17 -7.60 4.51
N ALA A 84 2.01 -8.59 4.21
CA ALA A 84 3.21 -8.87 5.01
C ALA A 84 4.17 -7.68 5.01
N THR A 85 4.42 -7.09 3.84
CA THR A 85 5.31 -5.94 3.70
C THR A 85 4.81 -4.77 4.53
N VAL A 86 3.53 -4.45 4.45
CA VAL A 86 2.95 -3.32 5.19
C VAL A 86 2.84 -3.62 6.68
N ARG A 87 2.45 -4.85 7.05
CA ARG A 87 2.36 -5.24 8.47
C ARG A 87 3.70 -5.18 9.17
N GLU A 88 4.78 -5.50 8.48
CA GLU A 88 6.13 -5.37 9.03
C GLU A 88 6.44 -3.92 9.39
N ALA A 89 6.11 -3.00 8.49
CA ALA A 89 6.30 -1.57 8.74
C ALA A 89 5.42 -1.09 9.90
N VAL A 90 4.18 -1.53 9.96
CA VAL A 90 3.24 -1.18 11.04
C VAL A 90 3.73 -1.71 12.39
N ALA A 91 4.28 -2.92 12.43
CA ALA A 91 4.81 -3.50 13.64
C ALA A 91 5.98 -2.69 14.23
N ALA A 92 6.67 -1.94 13.38
CA ALA A 92 7.79 -1.09 13.80
C ALA A 92 7.36 0.29 14.30
N LEU A 93 6.08 0.63 14.24
CA LEU A 93 5.58 1.93 14.72
C LEU A 93 5.81 2.08 16.23
N PRO A 94 6.13 3.30 16.68
CA PRO A 94 6.50 3.53 18.09
C PRO A 94 5.32 3.71 19.04
N PHE A 95 4.11 3.39 18.63
CA PHE A 95 2.90 3.58 19.43
C PHE A 95 1.98 2.36 19.41
N ASP A 96 1.09 2.28 20.39
CA ASP A 96 0.07 1.24 20.49
C ASP A 96 -1.29 1.88 20.84
N PRO A 97 -2.42 1.26 20.45
CA PRO A 97 -2.49 0.08 19.60
C PRO A 97 -2.11 0.42 18.16
N LYS A 98 -1.59 -0.57 17.44
CA LYS A 98 -1.24 -0.39 16.04
C LYS A 98 -2.46 -0.59 15.16
N PRO A 99 -2.55 0.10 14.00
CA PRO A 99 -3.66 -0.12 13.09
C PRO A 99 -3.66 -1.54 12.52
N THR A 100 -4.84 -2.03 12.18
CA THR A 100 -4.98 -3.29 11.44
C THR A 100 -4.71 -3.05 9.96
N VAL A 101 -4.19 -4.06 9.29
CA VAL A 101 -3.90 -4.01 7.86
C VAL A 101 -4.65 -5.13 7.16
N GLU A 102 -5.47 -4.77 6.18
CA GLU A 102 -6.24 -5.70 5.39
C GLU A 102 -6.09 -5.37 3.91
N VAL A 103 -6.33 -6.36 3.06
CA VAL A 103 -6.27 -6.17 1.62
C VAL A 103 -7.68 -6.19 1.06
N LEU A 104 -8.03 -5.16 0.29
CA LEU A 104 -9.30 -5.13 -0.43
C LEU A 104 -9.20 -6.02 -1.67
N ARG A 105 -10.15 -6.93 -1.80
CA ARG A 105 -10.19 -7.82 -2.97
C ARG A 105 -10.62 -7.03 -4.19
N ARG A 106 -10.04 -7.38 -5.34
CA ARG A 106 -10.36 -6.73 -6.60
C ARG A 106 -11.82 -6.83 -6.99
N THR A 107 -12.48 -7.91 -6.60
CA THR A 107 -13.87 -8.16 -6.91
C THR A 107 -14.83 -7.45 -5.97
N VAL A 108 -14.33 -6.76 -4.95
CA VAL A 108 -15.18 -6.00 -4.03
C VAL A 108 -15.79 -4.82 -4.76
N PRO A 109 -17.12 -4.66 -4.74
CA PRO A 109 -17.76 -3.49 -5.35
C PRO A 109 -17.22 -2.20 -4.75
N SER A 110 -17.10 -1.17 -5.59
CA SER A 110 -16.49 0.09 -5.18
C SER A 110 -17.22 0.76 -4.01
N GLU A 111 -18.51 0.58 -3.89
CA GLU A 111 -19.26 1.15 -2.77
C GLU A 111 -18.88 0.56 -1.42
N LEU A 112 -18.28 -0.62 -1.38
CA LEU A 112 -17.76 -1.20 -0.15
C LEU A 112 -16.43 -0.60 0.27
N MET A 113 -15.81 0.17 -0.60
CA MET A 113 -14.58 0.89 -0.30
C MET A 113 -14.85 2.23 0.36
N GLU A 114 -16.09 2.68 0.36
CA GLU A 114 -16.48 3.89 1.07
C GLU A 114 -16.49 3.61 2.56
N LEU A 115 -15.66 4.34 3.28
CA LEU A 115 -15.50 4.12 4.71
C LEU A 115 -16.51 4.95 5.50
N ARG A 116 -17.20 4.27 6.32
CA ARG A 116 -18.21 4.87 7.20
C ARG A 116 -17.62 5.22 8.56
#